data_d8f72f833db7495d871d4c9f1b157e1b
#
_entry.id   d8f72f833db7495d871d4c9f1b157e1b
#
_cell.length_a   1.000
_cell.length_b   1.000
_cell.length_c   1.000
_cell.angle_alpha   90.00
_cell.angle_beta   90.00
_cell.angle_gamma   90.00
#
_symmetry.space_group_name_H-M   'P 1'
#
loop_
_entity.id
_entity.type
_entity.pdbx_description
1 polymer ?
#
loop_
_entity_poly.entity_id
_entity_poly.type
_entity_poly.pdbx_seq_one_letter_code
_entity_poly.pdbx_strand_id
1 'polypeptide(L)'
;MSQSVESRVRAIPDGKICDFIDGKLRNDPPEEYVRQNIERRLVLELGYKPENISIEHPIKIGSSTKKVDIAIFRDGRSHVQDNIWVIIECKRDNIPPTDKQDGVGQLKSYMSSTPNCEWGMWTNGISKEVYYKVLTDSQIHFEEPNDIPGPDGDTKFIDRPTREKLNAATDDNLLFSFKICHNHIYTTDGLQKQPAFFELLKIIFCKIEDERNVPHELEFFATASEKSSPDGRLTVKRRINKIFSRVKSKYSAIFPSNDEVNLEPRSLAYIVGELQRYGFLNTGIDVKGKAYEEIVGANLRGDRGEFFTPRNIQRMAIDMLSPKSGEKILDPACGTGGFLVIAMNDIIEQVRGQGSHLGDAYAEALRDQIREIASTSFFGFDINPDLVKATKMNMV
;
A
#
# COMPACT_ATOMS: atom_id res chain seq x y z
N MET A 1 31.15 -13.69 36.66
CA MET A 1 30.70 -14.74 35.73
C MET A 1 29.41 -14.23 35.05
N SER A 2 29.55 -13.57 33.92
CA SER A 2 28.45 -13.08 33.09
C SER A 2 28.21 -14.13 32.01
N GLN A 3 27.08 -14.83 32.11
CA GLN A 3 26.64 -15.70 31.03
C GLN A 3 26.00 -14.81 29.96
N SER A 4 26.66 -14.70 28.82
CA SER A 4 26.12 -14.16 27.58
C SER A 4 24.96 -15.04 27.09
N VAL A 5 23.78 -14.49 27.09
CA VAL A 5 22.62 -15.10 26.42
C VAL A 5 22.78 -14.83 24.93
N GLU A 6 23.52 -15.69 24.24
CA GLU A 6 23.44 -15.80 22.79
C GLU A 6 22.07 -16.43 22.44
N SER A 7 21.13 -15.59 22.03
CA SER A 7 19.91 -16.05 21.39
C SER A 7 20.29 -16.76 20.09
N ARG A 8 20.29 -18.08 20.09
CA ARG A 8 20.42 -18.90 18.87
C ARG A 8 19.24 -18.57 17.96
N VAL A 9 19.46 -17.72 16.98
CA VAL A 9 18.56 -17.59 15.84
C VAL A 9 18.57 -18.94 15.14
N ARG A 10 17.52 -19.74 15.37
CA ARG A 10 17.33 -20.99 14.63
C ARG A 10 17.09 -20.61 13.18
N ALA A 11 17.97 -21.02 12.28
CA ALA A 11 17.77 -20.86 10.85
C ALA A 11 16.44 -21.52 10.47
N ILE A 12 15.57 -20.76 9.78
CA ILE A 12 14.30 -21.30 9.28
C ILE A 12 14.67 -22.26 8.14
N PRO A 13 14.17 -23.54 8.17
CA PRO A 13 14.42 -24.48 7.09
C PRO A 13 13.88 -24.00 5.73
N ASP A 14 14.51 -24.41 4.64
CA ASP A 14 14.05 -24.10 3.29
C ASP A 14 12.58 -24.55 3.08
N GLY A 15 11.78 -23.73 2.45
CA GLY A 15 10.35 -23.96 2.22
C GLY A 15 9.47 -23.83 3.47
N LYS A 16 9.99 -23.25 4.54
CA LYS A 16 9.24 -22.93 5.75
C LYS A 16 9.28 -21.43 6.05
N ILE A 17 8.25 -20.96 6.73
CA ILE A 17 8.14 -19.61 7.26
C ILE A 17 7.72 -19.68 8.73
N CYS A 18 8.17 -18.72 9.52
CA CYS A 18 7.71 -18.55 10.89
C CYS A 18 6.48 -17.64 10.87
N ASP A 19 5.35 -18.16 11.34
CA ASP A 19 4.09 -17.42 11.41
C ASP A 19 4.23 -16.20 12.33
N PHE A 20 3.76 -15.05 11.85
CA PHE A 20 3.93 -13.78 12.54
C PHE A 20 3.10 -13.69 13.84
N ILE A 21 1.93 -14.35 13.87
CA ILE A 21 1.02 -14.27 15.01
C ILE A 21 1.39 -15.31 16.09
N ASP A 22 1.55 -16.59 15.71
CA ASP A 22 1.72 -17.67 16.70
C ASP A 22 3.14 -18.25 16.77
N GLY A 23 4.05 -17.77 15.93
CA GLY A 23 5.47 -18.17 15.91
C GLY A 23 5.71 -19.60 15.44
N LYS A 24 4.71 -20.31 14.92
CA LYS A 24 4.87 -21.68 14.45
C LYS A 24 5.50 -21.74 13.08
N LEU A 25 6.28 -22.78 12.84
CA LEU A 25 6.82 -23.05 11.51
C LEU A 25 5.73 -23.66 10.62
N ARG A 26 5.44 -22.98 9.50
CA ARG A 26 4.49 -23.42 8.48
C ARG A 26 5.22 -23.69 7.17
N ASN A 27 4.54 -24.36 6.22
CA ASN A 27 5.00 -24.39 4.84
C ASN A 27 4.90 -22.98 4.26
N ASP A 28 5.73 -22.67 3.28
CA ASP A 28 5.78 -21.34 2.61
C ASP A 28 5.23 -21.42 1.16
N PRO A 29 3.93 -21.72 0.95
CA PRO A 29 3.29 -21.59 -0.34
C PRO A 29 3.00 -20.09 -0.63
N PRO A 30 2.73 -19.69 -1.89
CA PRO A 30 2.42 -18.30 -2.25
C PRO A 30 1.27 -17.67 -1.46
N GLU A 31 0.30 -18.48 -1.03
CA GLU A 31 -0.83 -18.07 -0.19
C GLU A 31 -0.39 -17.64 1.21
N GLU A 32 0.63 -18.31 1.76
CA GLU A 32 1.20 -18.00 3.06
C GLU A 32 1.82 -16.61 3.08
N TYR A 33 2.51 -16.22 2.00
CA TYR A 33 3.06 -14.87 1.87
C TYR A 33 1.97 -13.79 1.93
N VAL A 34 0.82 -14.03 1.28
CA VAL A 34 -0.33 -13.12 1.36
C VAL A 34 -0.84 -13.05 2.80
N ARG A 35 -1.01 -14.20 3.47
CA ARG A 35 -1.51 -14.26 4.86
C ARG A 35 -0.58 -13.52 5.82
N GLN A 36 0.72 -13.75 5.74
CA GLN A 36 1.71 -13.09 6.60
C GLN A 36 1.71 -11.56 6.47
N ASN A 37 1.50 -11.03 5.26
CA ASN A 37 1.37 -9.59 5.06
C ASN A 37 0.08 -9.03 5.69
N ILE A 38 -1.02 -9.78 5.60
CA ILE A 38 -2.27 -9.40 6.28
C ILE A 38 -2.10 -9.45 7.80
N GLU A 39 -1.44 -10.45 8.35
CA GLU A 39 -1.15 -10.55 9.79
C GLU A 39 -0.34 -9.35 10.31
N ARG A 40 0.74 -8.99 9.59
CA ARG A 40 1.53 -7.79 9.91
C ARG A 40 0.68 -6.52 9.84
N ARG A 41 -0.15 -6.40 8.81
CA ARG A 41 -1.07 -5.28 8.66
C ARG A 41 -2.05 -5.18 9.84
N LEU A 42 -2.65 -6.28 10.26
CA LEU A 42 -3.57 -6.33 11.38
C LEU A 42 -2.93 -5.81 12.67
N VAL A 43 -1.71 -6.24 12.96
CA VAL A 43 -1.02 -5.87 14.20
C VAL A 43 -0.36 -4.49 14.10
N LEU A 44 0.44 -4.26 13.05
CA LEU A 44 1.31 -3.06 12.97
C LEU A 44 0.58 -1.82 12.45
N GLU A 45 -0.45 -1.97 11.60
CA GLU A 45 -1.19 -0.83 11.03
C GLU A 45 -2.55 -0.63 11.68
N LEU A 46 -3.31 -1.70 11.92
CA LEU A 46 -4.65 -1.61 12.50
C LEU A 46 -4.68 -1.72 14.01
N GLY A 47 -3.59 -2.18 14.65
CA GLY A 47 -3.44 -2.21 16.10
C GLY A 47 -4.15 -3.38 16.79
N TYR A 48 -4.48 -4.44 16.06
CA TYR A 48 -5.01 -5.66 16.69
C TYR A 48 -3.95 -6.34 17.57
N LYS A 49 -4.37 -6.85 18.71
CA LYS A 49 -3.50 -7.63 19.59
C LYS A 49 -3.33 -9.05 19.02
N PRO A 50 -2.10 -9.61 18.95
CA PRO A 50 -1.90 -10.97 18.46
C PRO A 50 -2.73 -12.02 19.19
N GLU A 51 -2.96 -11.85 20.50
CA GLU A 51 -3.78 -12.74 21.31
C GLU A 51 -5.26 -12.77 20.91
N ASN A 52 -5.75 -11.81 20.14
CA ASN A 52 -7.12 -11.77 19.62
C ASN A 52 -7.24 -12.37 18.21
N ILE A 53 -6.15 -12.89 17.65
CA ILE A 53 -6.09 -13.44 16.31
C ILE A 53 -5.85 -14.95 16.37
N SER A 54 -6.61 -15.71 15.62
CA SER A 54 -6.44 -17.16 15.50
C SER A 54 -6.24 -17.53 14.04
N ILE A 55 -5.16 -18.27 13.77
CA ILE A 55 -4.78 -18.71 12.44
C ILE A 55 -5.31 -20.12 12.17
N GLU A 56 -5.82 -20.37 10.96
CA GLU A 56 -6.47 -21.63 10.56
C GLU A 56 -7.57 -22.09 11.54
N HIS A 57 -8.42 -21.12 11.94
CA HIS A 57 -9.43 -21.36 12.95
C HIS A 57 -10.55 -22.29 12.44
N PRO A 58 -10.89 -23.37 13.16
CA PRO A 58 -11.95 -24.29 12.74
C PRO A 58 -13.34 -23.68 12.92
N ILE A 59 -14.18 -23.80 11.88
CA ILE A 59 -15.60 -23.44 11.91
C ILE A 59 -16.45 -24.61 11.43
N LYS A 60 -17.66 -24.74 11.97
CA LYS A 60 -18.65 -25.74 11.55
C LYS A 60 -19.65 -25.13 10.56
N ILE A 61 -19.84 -25.80 9.44
CA ILE A 61 -20.83 -25.44 8.42
C ILE A 61 -21.68 -26.67 8.16
N GLY A 62 -22.89 -26.69 8.69
CA GLY A 62 -23.71 -27.91 8.71
C GLY A 62 -23.00 -29.06 9.43
N SER A 63 -22.79 -30.17 8.73
CA SER A 63 -22.09 -31.35 9.27
C SER A 63 -20.57 -31.33 9.05
N SER A 64 -20.03 -30.37 8.32
CA SER A 64 -18.61 -30.32 7.98
C SER A 64 -17.84 -29.29 8.81
N THR A 65 -16.57 -29.60 9.11
CA THR A 65 -15.62 -28.65 9.70
C THR A 65 -14.74 -28.08 8.60
N LYS A 66 -14.69 -26.76 8.50
CA LYS A 66 -13.81 -26.00 7.63
C LYS A 66 -12.82 -25.19 8.46
N LYS A 67 -11.80 -24.62 7.85
CA LYS A 67 -10.89 -23.67 8.51
C LYS A 67 -10.98 -22.35 7.78
N VAL A 68 -11.01 -21.25 8.55
CA VAL A 68 -10.80 -19.90 8.04
C VAL A 68 -9.33 -19.54 8.23
N ASP A 69 -8.75 -18.83 7.28
CA ASP A 69 -7.32 -18.51 7.31
C ASP A 69 -6.97 -17.67 8.53
N ILE A 70 -7.75 -16.59 8.77
CA ILE A 70 -7.61 -15.73 9.95
C ILE A 70 -8.99 -15.47 10.55
N ALA A 71 -9.14 -15.70 11.85
CA ALA A 71 -10.29 -15.31 12.65
C ALA A 71 -9.88 -14.27 13.70
N ILE A 72 -10.62 -13.18 13.83
CA ILE A 72 -10.36 -12.13 14.81
C ILE A 72 -11.50 -12.06 15.81
N PHE A 73 -11.14 -11.92 17.07
CA PHE A 73 -12.04 -11.87 18.22
C PHE A 73 -11.98 -10.50 18.89
N ARG A 74 -13.07 -10.08 19.49
CA ARG A 74 -13.07 -8.88 20.34
C ARG A 74 -12.32 -9.17 21.64
N ASP A 75 -11.73 -8.11 22.20
CA ASP A 75 -10.91 -8.21 23.41
C ASP A 75 -11.67 -8.93 24.56
N GLY A 76 -11.00 -9.86 25.23
CA GLY A 76 -11.55 -10.65 26.33
C GLY A 76 -12.58 -11.73 25.93
N ARG A 77 -12.79 -12.01 24.65
CA ARG A 77 -13.67 -13.08 24.18
C ARG A 77 -12.90 -14.38 24.00
N SER A 78 -13.52 -15.51 24.33
CA SER A 78 -12.97 -16.83 24.04
C SER A 78 -12.95 -17.14 22.54
N HIS A 79 -11.95 -17.88 22.07
CA HIS A 79 -11.76 -18.23 20.65
C HIS A 79 -12.66 -19.40 20.24
N VAL A 80 -13.97 -19.16 20.21
CA VAL A 80 -14.99 -20.09 19.71
C VAL A 80 -15.72 -19.46 18.53
N GLN A 81 -16.29 -20.29 17.66
CA GLN A 81 -16.93 -19.84 16.42
C GLN A 81 -17.95 -18.71 16.65
N ASP A 82 -18.76 -18.80 17.69
CA ASP A 82 -19.80 -17.82 17.97
C ASP A 82 -19.24 -16.44 18.39
N ASN A 83 -17.98 -16.36 18.76
CA ASN A 83 -17.33 -15.10 19.14
C ASN A 83 -16.46 -14.49 18.02
N ILE A 84 -16.37 -15.15 16.87
CA ILE A 84 -15.62 -14.57 15.72
C ILE A 84 -16.31 -13.28 15.30
N TRP A 85 -15.53 -12.21 15.24
CA TRP A 85 -15.99 -10.89 14.80
C TRP A 85 -15.62 -10.58 13.35
N VAL A 86 -14.38 -10.94 12.94
CA VAL A 86 -13.89 -10.77 11.57
C VAL A 86 -13.37 -12.09 11.04
N ILE A 87 -13.67 -12.41 9.78
CA ILE A 87 -13.09 -13.53 9.04
C ILE A 87 -12.29 -12.99 7.86
N ILE A 88 -11.07 -13.50 7.68
CA ILE A 88 -10.25 -13.17 6.52
C ILE A 88 -9.83 -14.45 5.80
N GLU A 89 -10.03 -14.45 4.48
CA GLU A 89 -9.59 -15.51 3.56
C GLU A 89 -8.46 -14.97 2.67
N CYS A 90 -7.34 -15.68 2.68
CA CYS A 90 -6.16 -15.38 1.88
C CYS A 90 -6.00 -16.44 0.79
N LYS A 91 -5.70 -16.03 -0.42
CA LYS A 91 -5.52 -16.93 -1.56
C LYS A 91 -4.25 -16.56 -2.33
N ARG A 92 -3.76 -17.49 -3.13
CA ARG A 92 -2.69 -17.21 -4.09
C ARG A 92 -3.19 -16.31 -5.21
N ASP A 93 -2.30 -15.58 -5.83
CA ASP A 93 -2.58 -14.53 -6.82
C ASP A 93 -3.38 -14.98 -8.06
N ASN A 94 -3.27 -16.25 -8.44
CA ASN A 94 -4.00 -16.81 -9.58
C ASN A 94 -5.45 -17.21 -9.29
N ILE A 95 -5.95 -17.09 -8.06
CA ILE A 95 -7.36 -17.32 -7.71
C ILE A 95 -8.10 -15.98 -7.81
N PRO A 96 -9.06 -15.80 -8.72
CA PRO A 96 -9.83 -14.55 -8.81
C PRO A 96 -10.92 -14.48 -7.74
N PRO A 97 -11.40 -13.28 -7.37
CA PRO A 97 -12.53 -13.11 -6.44
C PRO A 97 -13.80 -13.84 -6.86
N THR A 98 -13.98 -14.06 -8.17
CA THR A 98 -15.14 -14.73 -8.78
C THR A 98 -15.01 -16.25 -8.83
N ASP A 99 -13.92 -16.83 -8.32
CA ASP A 99 -13.77 -18.29 -8.27
C ASP A 99 -14.94 -18.94 -7.52
N LYS A 100 -15.42 -20.09 -8.04
CA LYS A 100 -16.61 -20.75 -7.49
C LYS A 100 -16.37 -21.43 -6.15
N GLN A 101 -15.14 -21.88 -5.88
CA GLN A 101 -14.80 -22.64 -4.66
C GLN A 101 -14.08 -21.75 -3.65
N ASP A 102 -13.09 -20.99 -4.11
CA ASP A 102 -12.13 -20.26 -3.27
C ASP A 102 -12.29 -18.73 -3.37
N GLY A 103 -13.29 -18.24 -4.10
CA GLY A 103 -13.59 -16.82 -4.24
C GLY A 103 -14.42 -16.26 -3.08
N VAL A 104 -14.93 -15.04 -3.27
CA VAL A 104 -15.73 -14.32 -2.26
C VAL A 104 -16.98 -15.07 -1.80
N GLY A 105 -17.52 -15.99 -2.62
CA GLY A 105 -18.63 -16.85 -2.24
C GLY A 105 -18.31 -17.72 -1.01
N GLN A 106 -17.10 -18.23 -0.91
CA GLN A 106 -16.62 -19.00 0.24
C GLN A 106 -16.62 -18.13 1.51
N LEU A 107 -16.03 -16.93 1.45
CA LEU A 107 -16.02 -15.99 2.57
C LEU A 107 -17.46 -15.66 3.04
N LYS A 108 -18.37 -15.30 2.13
CA LYS A 108 -19.76 -14.98 2.46
C LYS A 108 -20.49 -16.16 3.10
N SER A 109 -20.20 -17.40 2.66
CA SER A 109 -20.72 -18.62 3.29
C SER A 109 -20.23 -18.79 4.72
N TYR A 110 -18.94 -18.52 4.97
CA TYR A 110 -18.33 -18.58 6.30
C TYR A 110 -18.92 -17.53 7.25
N MET A 111 -19.03 -16.28 6.78
CA MET A 111 -19.66 -15.19 7.53
C MET A 111 -21.13 -15.48 7.87
N SER A 112 -21.87 -16.09 6.93
CA SER A 112 -23.29 -16.44 7.13
C SER A 112 -23.46 -17.58 8.15
N SER A 113 -22.49 -18.51 8.21
CA SER A 113 -22.50 -19.63 9.14
C SER A 113 -21.93 -19.30 10.53
N THR A 114 -21.45 -18.07 10.71
CA THR A 114 -20.86 -17.56 11.96
C THR A 114 -21.73 -16.44 12.51
N PRO A 115 -22.50 -16.65 13.59
CA PRO A 115 -23.59 -15.76 14.01
C PRO A 115 -23.13 -14.31 14.24
N ASN A 116 -22.08 -14.11 15.02
CA ASN A 116 -21.59 -12.80 15.44
C ASN A 116 -20.47 -12.24 14.53
N CYS A 117 -20.16 -12.91 13.42
CA CYS A 117 -19.23 -12.37 12.42
C CYS A 117 -19.90 -11.21 11.69
N GLU A 118 -19.36 -10.02 11.85
CA GLU A 118 -19.84 -8.80 11.22
C GLU A 118 -19.04 -8.46 9.96
N TRP A 119 -17.74 -8.72 9.97
CA TRP A 119 -16.80 -8.29 8.93
C TRP A 119 -16.11 -9.47 8.27
N GLY A 120 -15.87 -9.31 6.97
CA GLY A 120 -15.09 -10.27 6.21
C GLY A 120 -14.17 -9.59 5.21
N MET A 121 -13.00 -10.17 4.98
CA MET A 121 -12.09 -9.75 3.92
C MET A 121 -11.59 -10.96 3.14
N TRP A 122 -11.62 -10.85 1.83
CA TRP A 122 -11.01 -11.79 0.91
C TRP A 122 -9.86 -11.10 0.17
N THR A 123 -8.72 -11.75 0.05
CA THR A 123 -7.59 -11.20 -0.71
C THR A 123 -6.68 -12.28 -1.26
N ASN A 124 -6.07 -11.99 -2.43
CA ASN A 124 -5.02 -12.81 -3.04
C ASN A 124 -3.72 -12.01 -3.27
N GLY A 125 -3.58 -10.84 -2.62
CA GLY A 125 -2.43 -9.96 -2.76
C GLY A 125 -2.46 -9.03 -3.98
N ILE A 126 -3.32 -9.28 -4.98
CA ILE A 126 -3.53 -8.42 -6.15
C ILE A 126 -5.00 -8.00 -6.33
N SER A 127 -5.88 -8.52 -5.49
CA SER A 127 -7.28 -8.13 -5.35
C SER A 127 -7.68 -8.20 -3.89
N LYS A 128 -8.56 -7.31 -3.46
CA LYS A 128 -9.10 -7.26 -2.10
C LYS A 128 -10.58 -6.90 -2.14
N GLU A 129 -11.39 -7.69 -1.45
CA GLU A 129 -12.83 -7.48 -1.30
C GLU A 129 -13.16 -7.50 0.19
N VAL A 130 -13.90 -6.51 0.66
CA VAL A 130 -14.31 -6.37 2.06
C VAL A 130 -15.82 -6.35 2.14
N TYR A 131 -16.37 -7.06 3.13
CA TYR A 131 -17.81 -7.16 3.32
C TYR A 131 -18.18 -6.88 4.79
N TYR A 132 -19.26 -6.13 4.95
CA TYR A 132 -19.95 -5.95 6.22
C TYR A 132 -21.29 -6.66 6.15
N LYS A 133 -21.54 -7.57 7.09
CA LYS A 133 -22.76 -8.37 7.15
C LYS A 133 -23.87 -7.59 7.87
N VAL A 134 -24.95 -7.31 7.19
CA VAL A 134 -26.15 -6.66 7.73
C VAL A 134 -27.30 -7.68 7.75
N LEU A 135 -27.96 -7.77 8.89
CA LEU A 135 -29.17 -8.59 9.02
C LEU A 135 -30.40 -7.69 8.98
N THR A 136 -31.24 -7.86 7.94
CA THR A 136 -32.48 -7.10 7.75
C THR A 136 -33.61 -8.08 7.47
N ASP A 137 -34.71 -8.00 8.22
CA ASP A 137 -35.92 -8.85 8.03
C ASP A 137 -35.62 -10.34 7.84
N SER A 138 -34.70 -10.89 8.62
CA SER A 138 -34.20 -12.27 8.57
C SER A 138 -33.41 -12.63 7.29
N GLN A 139 -33.02 -11.65 6.49
CA GLN A 139 -32.14 -11.83 5.34
C GLN A 139 -30.75 -11.23 5.62
N ILE A 140 -29.72 -11.94 5.16
CA ILE A 140 -28.35 -11.47 5.24
C ILE A 140 -28.02 -10.68 3.97
N HIS A 141 -27.62 -9.44 4.13
CA HIS A 141 -27.07 -8.58 3.09
C HIS A 141 -25.61 -8.29 3.37
N PHE A 142 -24.83 -8.04 2.31
CA PHE A 142 -23.43 -7.68 2.40
C PHE A 142 -23.22 -6.31 1.77
N GLU A 143 -22.76 -5.37 2.59
CA GLU A 143 -22.25 -4.06 2.13
C GLU A 143 -20.75 -4.18 1.81
N GLU A 144 -20.23 -3.30 0.96
CA GLU A 144 -18.86 -3.30 0.47
C GLU A 144 -18.09 -2.05 0.97
N PRO A 145 -17.67 -2.01 2.24
CA PRO A 145 -16.86 -0.93 2.78
C PRO A 145 -15.45 -0.91 2.19
N ASN A 146 -14.70 0.16 2.45
CA ASN A 146 -13.33 0.30 1.95
C ASN A 146 -12.34 -0.63 2.66
N ASP A 147 -12.59 -0.92 3.94
CA ASP A 147 -11.71 -1.73 4.79
C ASP A 147 -12.46 -2.32 5.99
N ILE A 148 -11.79 -3.23 6.72
CA ILE A 148 -12.23 -3.67 8.05
C ILE A 148 -11.90 -2.60 9.09
N PRO A 149 -12.69 -2.48 10.20
CA PRO A 149 -12.41 -1.52 11.26
C PRO A 149 -11.14 -1.87 12.06
N GLY A 150 -10.70 -0.96 12.90
CA GLY A 150 -9.72 -1.26 13.96
C GLY A 150 -10.37 -2.03 15.13
N PRO A 151 -9.57 -2.41 16.17
CA PRO A 151 -10.05 -3.20 17.31
C PRO A 151 -11.17 -2.54 18.10
N ASP A 152 -11.26 -1.20 18.07
CA ASP A 152 -12.30 -0.38 18.69
C ASP A 152 -13.64 -0.43 17.94
N GLY A 153 -13.65 -0.96 16.72
CA GLY A 153 -14.83 -1.01 15.86
C GLY A 153 -15.22 0.34 15.25
N ASP A 154 -14.37 1.37 15.35
CA ASP A 154 -14.67 2.67 14.76
C ASP A 154 -14.54 2.62 13.23
N THR A 155 -15.65 2.90 12.56
CA THR A 155 -15.75 2.91 11.10
C THR A 155 -15.68 4.31 10.48
N LYS A 156 -15.73 5.37 11.29
CA LYS A 156 -15.80 6.77 10.79
C LYS A 156 -14.63 7.14 9.90
N PHE A 157 -13.43 6.67 10.26
CA PHE A 157 -12.21 7.00 9.53
C PHE A 157 -11.92 6.08 8.35
N ILE A 158 -12.65 4.97 8.21
CA ILE A 158 -12.53 4.08 7.05
C ILE A 158 -12.95 4.82 5.78
N ASP A 159 -14.07 5.53 5.84
CA ASP A 159 -14.66 6.22 4.71
C ASP A 159 -14.08 7.63 4.50
N ARG A 160 -13.74 8.33 5.59
CA ARG A 160 -13.22 9.69 5.54
C ARG A 160 -12.08 9.87 6.54
N PRO A 161 -10.85 9.49 6.17
CA PRO A 161 -9.70 9.60 7.06
C PRO A 161 -9.37 11.06 7.38
N THR A 162 -8.91 11.31 8.61
CA THR A 162 -8.25 12.57 8.98
C THR A 162 -6.74 12.39 8.94
N ARG A 163 -5.97 13.49 8.96
CA ARG A 163 -4.50 13.43 8.90
C ARG A 163 -3.90 12.62 10.04
N GLU A 164 -4.48 12.76 11.25
CA GLU A 164 -4.02 12.08 12.47
C GLU A 164 -4.31 10.58 12.44
N LYS A 165 -5.23 10.16 11.56
CA LYS A 165 -5.66 8.76 11.40
C LYS A 165 -5.07 8.10 10.15
N LEU A 166 -4.20 8.80 9.40
CA LEU A 166 -3.46 8.18 8.33
C LEU A 166 -2.40 7.23 8.89
N ASN A 167 -2.41 6.00 8.44
CA ASN A 167 -1.45 4.97 8.85
C ASN A 167 -0.17 5.05 7.99
N ALA A 168 1.00 5.03 8.63
CA ALA A 168 2.22 4.75 7.90
C ALA A 168 2.16 3.30 7.40
N ALA A 169 2.44 3.11 6.11
CA ALA A 169 2.52 1.76 5.56
C ALA A 169 3.76 1.03 6.10
N THR A 170 3.60 -0.27 6.36
CA THR A 170 4.66 -1.13 6.89
C THR A 170 5.00 -2.23 5.89
N ASP A 171 6.24 -2.72 5.92
CA ASP A 171 6.72 -3.84 5.11
C ASP A 171 6.27 -3.75 3.63
N ASP A 172 5.65 -4.81 3.13
CA ASP A 172 5.18 -4.92 1.75
C ASP A 172 3.73 -4.44 1.55
N ASN A 173 3.06 -3.90 2.58
CA ASN A 173 1.64 -3.53 2.50
C ASN A 173 1.36 -2.41 1.49
N LEU A 174 2.26 -1.42 1.37
CA LEU A 174 2.13 -0.39 0.34
C LEU A 174 2.30 -0.98 -1.07
N LEU A 175 3.24 -1.90 -1.25
CA LEU A 175 3.43 -2.63 -2.49
C LEU A 175 2.17 -3.45 -2.85
N PHE A 176 1.57 -4.13 -1.87
CA PHE A 176 0.30 -4.84 -2.10
C PHE A 176 -0.81 -3.90 -2.56
N SER A 177 -1.00 -2.78 -1.90
CA SER A 177 -2.00 -1.78 -2.30
C SER A 177 -1.73 -1.23 -3.70
N PHE A 178 -0.48 -0.98 -4.06
CA PHE A 178 -0.13 -0.57 -5.42
C PHE A 178 -0.41 -1.66 -6.45
N LYS A 179 -0.10 -2.92 -6.15
CA LYS A 179 -0.43 -4.07 -7.02
C LYS A 179 -1.93 -4.23 -7.19
N ILE A 180 -2.71 -4.13 -6.11
CA ILE A 180 -4.17 -4.16 -6.14
C ILE A 180 -4.71 -3.03 -7.05
N CYS A 181 -4.26 -1.80 -6.85
CA CYS A 181 -4.68 -0.66 -7.66
C CYS A 181 -4.33 -0.83 -9.13
N HIS A 182 -3.08 -1.20 -9.43
CA HIS A 182 -2.62 -1.40 -10.81
C HIS A 182 -3.39 -2.52 -11.51
N ASN A 183 -3.57 -3.68 -10.83
CA ASN A 183 -4.33 -4.80 -11.38
C ASN A 183 -5.79 -4.41 -11.62
N HIS A 184 -6.40 -3.63 -10.72
CA HIS A 184 -7.77 -3.15 -10.90
C HIS A 184 -7.91 -2.27 -12.15
N ILE A 185 -6.98 -1.32 -12.39
CA ILE A 185 -6.97 -0.50 -13.61
C ILE A 185 -6.82 -1.39 -14.85
N TYR A 186 -5.85 -2.30 -14.84
CA TYR A 186 -5.57 -3.18 -15.96
C TYR A 186 -6.80 -4.05 -16.32
N THR A 187 -7.47 -4.63 -15.33
CA THR A 187 -8.59 -5.56 -15.56
C THR A 187 -9.92 -4.87 -15.81
N THR A 188 -10.16 -3.69 -15.23
CA THR A 188 -11.46 -3.00 -15.28
C THR A 188 -11.54 -1.97 -16.38
N ASP A 189 -10.48 -1.16 -16.57
CA ASP A 189 -10.46 -0.10 -17.58
C ASP A 189 -9.87 -0.58 -18.92
N GLY A 190 -9.36 -1.81 -18.98
CA GLY A 190 -8.79 -2.39 -20.20
C GLY A 190 -7.51 -1.70 -20.70
N LEU A 191 -6.86 -0.92 -19.84
CA LEU A 191 -5.61 -0.27 -20.17
C LEU A 191 -4.46 -1.28 -20.22
N GLN A 192 -3.50 -1.07 -21.13
CA GLN A 192 -2.24 -1.81 -21.11
C GLN A 192 -1.48 -1.56 -19.81
N LYS A 193 -0.58 -2.46 -19.41
CA LYS A 193 0.16 -2.39 -18.13
C LYS A 193 0.85 -1.05 -17.89
N GLN A 194 1.56 -0.55 -18.91
CA GLN A 194 2.30 0.70 -18.82
C GLN A 194 1.39 1.94 -18.69
N PRO A 195 0.36 2.17 -19.53
CA PRO A 195 -0.63 3.22 -19.31
C PRO A 195 -1.32 3.12 -17.95
N ALA A 196 -1.71 1.92 -17.49
CA ALA A 196 -2.31 1.71 -16.18
C ALA A 196 -1.38 2.15 -15.05
N PHE A 197 -0.09 1.88 -15.18
CA PHE A 197 0.92 2.33 -14.22
C PHE A 197 1.02 3.87 -14.17
N PHE A 198 1.03 4.56 -15.32
CA PHE A 198 1.08 6.03 -15.32
C PHE A 198 -0.20 6.67 -14.76
N GLU A 199 -1.35 6.06 -14.96
CA GLU A 199 -2.58 6.52 -14.30
C GLU A 199 -2.49 6.35 -12.78
N LEU A 200 -2.01 5.20 -12.30
CA LEU A 200 -1.79 4.98 -10.87
C LEU A 200 -0.84 6.03 -10.27
N LEU A 201 0.25 6.36 -10.96
CA LEU A 201 1.19 7.40 -10.51
C LEU A 201 0.52 8.78 -10.38
N LYS A 202 -0.36 9.18 -11.30
CA LYS A 202 -1.12 10.43 -11.17
C LYS A 202 -1.92 10.46 -9.86
N ILE A 203 -2.53 9.33 -9.49
CA ILE A 203 -3.31 9.20 -8.24
C ILE A 203 -2.41 9.26 -7.00
N ILE A 204 -1.23 8.63 -7.05
CA ILE A 204 -0.22 8.72 -5.98
C ILE A 204 0.22 10.18 -5.79
N PHE A 205 0.46 10.93 -6.86
CA PHE A 205 0.78 12.36 -6.78
C PHE A 205 -0.36 13.19 -6.20
N CYS A 206 -1.62 12.87 -6.56
CA CYS A 206 -2.78 13.51 -5.94
C CYS A 206 -2.81 13.28 -4.43
N LYS A 207 -2.53 12.06 -3.99
CA LYS A 207 -2.50 11.70 -2.57
C LYS A 207 -1.41 12.49 -1.82
N ILE A 208 -0.19 12.53 -2.36
CA ILE A 208 0.94 13.27 -1.77
C ILE A 208 0.62 14.78 -1.70
N GLU A 209 0.04 15.36 -2.77
CA GLU A 209 -0.29 16.79 -2.81
C GLU A 209 -1.39 17.14 -1.82
N ASP A 210 -2.39 16.28 -1.66
CA ASP A 210 -3.46 16.49 -0.69
C ASP A 210 -2.95 16.43 0.75
N GLU A 211 -2.05 15.50 1.07
CA GLU A 211 -1.41 15.44 2.38
C GLU A 211 -0.53 16.66 2.69
N ARG A 212 0.11 17.25 1.68
CA ARG A 212 0.94 18.47 1.83
C ARG A 212 0.11 19.75 1.98
N ASN A 213 -1.15 19.73 1.59
CA ASN A 213 -2.01 20.93 1.54
C ASN A 213 -2.60 21.27 2.92
N VAL A 214 -1.75 21.61 3.88
CA VAL A 214 -2.11 22.07 5.22
C VAL A 214 -2.41 23.58 5.16
N PRO A 215 -3.47 24.12 5.84
CA PRO A 215 -4.28 23.50 6.90
C PRO A 215 -5.59 22.85 6.40
N HIS A 216 -5.81 22.69 5.11
CA HIS A 216 -7.07 22.16 4.58
C HIS A 216 -7.32 20.70 5.01
N GLU A 217 -8.58 20.32 5.17
CA GLU A 217 -8.98 18.93 5.35
C GLU A 217 -8.58 18.08 4.13
N LEU A 218 -8.43 16.77 4.36
CA LEU A 218 -8.13 15.84 3.27
C LEU A 218 -9.31 15.78 2.29
N GLU A 219 -9.01 15.99 1.01
CA GLU A 219 -9.92 15.84 -0.12
C GLU A 219 -9.75 14.49 -0.85
N PHE A 220 -8.67 13.77 -0.56
CA PHE A 220 -8.39 12.46 -1.16
C PHE A 220 -9.09 11.35 -0.39
N PHE A 221 -10.36 11.11 -0.69
CA PHE A 221 -11.17 10.01 -0.13
C PHE A 221 -12.28 9.61 -1.09
N ALA A 222 -12.82 8.41 -0.88
CA ALA A 222 -14.03 7.88 -1.49
C ALA A 222 -14.82 7.10 -0.43
N THR A 223 -16.03 7.53 -0.11
CA THR A 223 -16.87 6.81 0.85
C THR A 223 -17.51 5.57 0.22
N ALA A 224 -17.95 4.60 1.04
CA ALA A 224 -18.66 3.43 0.55
C ALA A 224 -19.92 3.83 -0.25
N SER A 225 -20.67 4.83 0.21
CA SER A 225 -21.85 5.36 -0.48
C SER A 225 -21.51 6.03 -1.81
N GLU A 226 -20.38 6.76 -1.91
CA GLU A 226 -19.92 7.32 -3.19
C GLU A 226 -19.52 6.23 -4.18
N LYS A 227 -18.86 5.15 -3.71
CA LYS A 227 -18.49 4.02 -4.57
C LYS A 227 -19.69 3.25 -5.10
N SER A 228 -20.78 3.14 -4.34
CA SER A 228 -21.94 2.34 -4.70
C SER A 228 -22.82 2.98 -5.80
N SER A 229 -22.78 4.31 -5.98
CA SER A 229 -23.65 5.03 -6.92
C SER A 229 -22.87 5.68 -8.08
N PRO A 230 -23.44 5.77 -9.30
CA PRO A 230 -22.81 6.46 -10.42
C PRO A 230 -22.49 7.94 -10.13
N ASP A 231 -23.43 8.67 -9.51
CA ASP A 231 -23.26 10.08 -9.17
C ASP A 231 -22.18 10.30 -8.10
N GLY A 232 -22.10 9.39 -7.12
CA GLY A 232 -21.06 9.39 -6.11
C GLY A 232 -19.67 9.21 -6.73
N ARG A 233 -19.51 8.27 -7.66
CA ARG A 233 -18.25 8.05 -8.40
C ARG A 233 -17.83 9.25 -9.22
N LEU A 234 -18.78 9.93 -9.86
CA LEU A 234 -18.51 11.19 -10.57
C LEU A 234 -18.10 12.32 -9.60
N THR A 235 -18.63 12.32 -8.38
CA THR A 235 -18.23 13.27 -7.33
C THR A 235 -16.81 13.03 -6.89
N VAL A 236 -16.40 11.77 -6.69
CA VAL A 236 -15.00 11.41 -6.44
C VAL A 236 -14.11 11.88 -7.60
N LYS A 237 -14.48 11.59 -8.86
CA LYS A 237 -13.69 11.99 -10.03
C LYS A 237 -13.50 13.52 -10.09
N ARG A 238 -14.54 14.30 -9.85
CA ARG A 238 -14.43 15.79 -9.80
C ARG A 238 -13.49 16.25 -8.70
N ARG A 239 -13.55 15.65 -7.52
CA ARG A 239 -12.69 15.96 -6.38
C ARG A 239 -11.22 15.64 -6.68
N ILE A 240 -10.92 14.46 -7.22
CA ILE A 240 -9.56 14.07 -7.60
C ILE A 240 -9.01 14.93 -8.73
N ASN A 241 -9.80 15.28 -9.75
CA ASN A 241 -9.38 16.19 -10.82
C ASN A 241 -9.02 17.59 -10.31
N LYS A 242 -9.71 18.08 -9.27
CA LYS A 242 -9.35 19.33 -8.60
C LYS A 242 -7.97 19.22 -7.93
N ILE A 243 -7.68 18.10 -7.25
CA ILE A 243 -6.35 17.85 -6.69
C ILE A 243 -5.31 17.74 -7.81
N PHE A 244 -5.60 17.01 -8.87
CA PHE A 244 -4.68 16.83 -9.99
C PHE A 244 -4.36 18.17 -10.72
N SER A 245 -5.28 19.11 -10.75
CA SER A 245 -5.01 20.45 -11.26
C SER A 245 -3.92 21.17 -10.43
N ARG A 246 -3.91 21.00 -9.10
CA ARG A 246 -2.83 21.51 -8.23
C ARG A 246 -1.51 20.78 -8.52
N VAL A 247 -1.55 19.47 -8.69
CA VAL A 247 -0.38 18.65 -9.07
C VAL A 247 0.23 19.15 -10.37
N LYS A 248 -0.57 19.36 -11.42
CA LYS A 248 -0.07 19.88 -12.72
C LYS A 248 0.60 21.23 -12.60
N SER A 249 0.04 22.14 -11.82
CA SER A 249 0.63 23.45 -11.59
C SER A 249 1.99 23.38 -10.90
N LYS A 250 2.14 22.46 -9.95
CA LYS A 250 3.36 22.29 -9.16
C LYS A 250 4.44 21.48 -9.88
N TYR A 251 4.05 20.48 -10.64
CA TYR A 251 4.93 19.52 -11.31
C TYR A 251 4.77 19.59 -12.83
N SER A 252 4.79 20.79 -13.40
CA SER A 252 4.58 21.02 -14.84
C SER A 252 5.64 20.35 -15.73
N ALA A 253 6.84 20.09 -15.20
CA ALA A 253 7.89 19.32 -15.90
C ALA A 253 7.58 17.82 -16.03
N ILE A 254 6.61 17.30 -15.27
CA ILE A 254 6.19 15.90 -15.27
C ILE A 254 4.82 15.75 -15.95
N PHE A 255 3.88 16.63 -15.59
CA PHE A 255 2.49 16.61 -16.05
C PHE A 255 2.19 17.86 -16.86
N PRO A 256 2.07 17.74 -18.21
CA PRO A 256 1.65 18.85 -19.06
C PRO A 256 0.28 19.38 -18.66
N SER A 257 -0.03 20.63 -19.01
CA SER A 257 -1.30 21.27 -18.65
C SER A 257 -2.54 20.56 -19.21
N ASN A 258 -2.38 19.88 -20.36
CA ASN A 258 -3.42 19.06 -21.02
C ASN A 258 -3.51 17.62 -20.53
N ASP A 259 -2.66 17.20 -19.56
CA ASP A 259 -2.75 15.84 -18.98
C ASP A 259 -4.01 15.74 -18.11
N GLU A 260 -4.66 14.58 -18.14
CA GLU A 260 -5.90 14.29 -17.40
C GLU A 260 -5.82 12.92 -16.73
N VAL A 261 -6.66 12.70 -15.73
CA VAL A 261 -6.90 11.38 -15.15
C VAL A 261 -7.91 10.63 -16.01
N ASN A 262 -7.42 9.66 -16.79
CA ASN A 262 -8.21 8.92 -17.79
C ASN A 262 -8.82 7.62 -17.24
N LEU A 263 -8.96 7.52 -15.90
CA LEU A 263 -9.62 6.39 -15.28
C LEU A 263 -11.14 6.50 -15.32
N GLU A 264 -11.82 5.38 -15.51
CA GLU A 264 -13.26 5.28 -15.33
C GLU A 264 -13.64 5.68 -13.88
N PRO A 265 -14.78 6.36 -13.66
CA PRO A 265 -15.17 6.81 -12.32
C PRO A 265 -15.24 5.67 -11.30
N ARG A 266 -15.58 4.44 -11.73
CA ARG A 266 -15.63 3.25 -10.87
C ARG A 266 -14.24 2.86 -10.40
N SER A 267 -13.29 2.76 -11.30
CA SER A 267 -11.90 2.38 -10.99
C SER A 267 -11.23 3.44 -10.15
N LEU A 268 -11.42 4.70 -10.48
CA LEU A 268 -10.88 5.81 -9.70
C LEU A 268 -11.38 5.79 -8.25
N ALA A 269 -12.69 5.63 -8.03
CA ALA A 269 -13.26 5.58 -6.69
C ALA A 269 -12.74 4.37 -5.88
N TYR A 270 -12.52 3.22 -6.54
CA TYR A 270 -11.92 2.04 -5.90
C TYR A 270 -10.48 2.32 -5.46
N ILE A 271 -9.63 2.88 -6.34
CA ILE A 271 -8.22 3.17 -6.07
C ILE A 271 -8.08 4.20 -4.95
N VAL A 272 -8.90 5.25 -4.98
CA VAL A 272 -8.93 6.26 -3.93
C VAL A 272 -9.28 5.61 -2.59
N GLY A 273 -10.32 4.76 -2.55
CA GLY A 273 -10.73 4.02 -1.35
C GLY A 273 -9.63 3.08 -0.81
N GLU A 274 -8.83 2.47 -1.71
CA GLU A 274 -7.70 1.61 -1.31
C GLU A 274 -6.54 2.40 -0.70
N LEU A 275 -6.21 3.54 -1.29
CA LEU A 275 -5.03 4.33 -0.89
C LEU A 275 -5.30 5.35 0.21
N GLN A 276 -6.57 5.74 0.46
CA GLN A 276 -6.94 6.83 1.37
C GLN A 276 -6.46 6.64 2.81
N ARG A 277 -6.34 5.40 3.27
CA ARG A 277 -5.92 5.05 4.62
C ARG A 277 -4.44 5.33 4.92
N TYR A 278 -3.60 5.34 3.90
CA TYR A 278 -2.16 5.50 4.09
C TYR A 278 -1.76 6.98 4.17
N GLY A 279 -0.79 7.27 5.04
CA GLY A 279 -0.05 8.53 5.08
C GLY A 279 1.26 8.38 4.31
N PHE A 280 1.32 8.86 3.07
CA PHE A 280 2.54 8.74 2.26
C PHE A 280 3.67 9.61 2.81
N LEU A 281 3.36 10.75 3.42
CA LEU A 281 4.36 11.60 4.07
C LEU A 281 4.92 10.95 5.34
N ASN A 282 4.12 10.15 6.04
CA ASN A 282 4.50 9.46 7.27
C ASN A 282 5.13 8.08 7.03
N THR A 283 4.99 7.54 5.81
CA THR A 283 5.58 6.25 5.44
C THR A 283 7.08 6.40 5.19
N GLY A 284 7.87 5.48 5.72
CA GLY A 284 9.33 5.46 5.55
C GLY A 284 9.76 5.49 4.09
N ILE A 285 10.88 6.17 3.82
CA ILE A 285 11.42 6.34 2.46
C ILE A 285 11.72 4.98 1.81
N ASP A 286 12.28 4.03 2.59
CA ASP A 286 12.62 2.70 2.07
C ASP A 286 11.38 1.90 1.67
N VAL A 287 10.28 1.99 2.43
CA VAL A 287 9.01 1.32 2.12
C VAL A 287 8.42 1.89 0.83
N LYS A 288 8.41 3.22 0.68
CA LYS A 288 7.94 3.90 -0.54
C LYS A 288 8.82 3.56 -1.74
N GLY A 289 10.14 3.63 -1.56
CA GLY A 289 11.11 3.33 -2.61
C GLY A 289 10.97 1.88 -3.10
N LYS A 290 10.89 0.91 -2.19
CA LYS A 290 10.69 -0.50 -2.52
C LYS A 290 9.38 -0.71 -3.29
N ALA A 291 8.26 -0.17 -2.79
CA ALA A 291 6.96 -0.29 -3.44
C ALA A 291 6.96 0.33 -4.85
N TYR A 292 7.60 1.49 -5.00
CA TYR A 292 7.74 2.16 -6.29
C TYR A 292 8.60 1.35 -7.28
N GLU A 293 9.80 0.92 -6.88
CA GLU A 293 10.72 0.14 -7.73
C GLU A 293 10.11 -1.17 -8.19
N GLU A 294 9.42 -1.89 -7.31
CA GLU A 294 8.75 -3.15 -7.65
C GLU A 294 7.63 -2.95 -8.66
N ILE A 295 6.78 -1.93 -8.49
CA ILE A 295 5.68 -1.67 -9.40
C ILE A 295 6.19 -1.12 -10.75
N VAL A 296 7.20 -0.27 -10.74
CA VAL A 296 7.89 0.24 -11.94
C VAL A 296 8.57 -0.91 -12.67
N GLY A 297 9.36 -1.71 -11.96
CA GLY A 297 10.07 -2.85 -12.52
C GLY A 297 9.14 -3.87 -13.17
N ALA A 298 7.97 -4.11 -12.61
CA ALA A 298 6.98 -5.03 -13.16
C ALA A 298 6.28 -4.49 -14.44
N ASN A 299 6.14 -3.17 -14.59
CA ASN A 299 5.27 -2.56 -15.58
C ASN A 299 5.99 -1.79 -16.71
N LEU A 300 7.24 -1.37 -16.47
CA LEU A 300 8.06 -0.67 -17.47
C LEU A 300 9.16 -1.56 -18.07
N ARG A 301 9.29 -2.82 -17.66
CA ARG A 301 10.14 -3.77 -18.38
C ARG A 301 9.53 -4.02 -19.74
N GLY A 302 10.11 -3.39 -20.75
CA GLY A 302 9.71 -3.63 -22.13
C GLY A 302 10.18 -5.02 -22.64
N ASP A 303 9.64 -5.47 -23.78
CA ASP A 303 10.08 -6.68 -24.48
C ASP A 303 11.56 -6.61 -24.96
N ARG A 304 12.23 -5.49 -24.74
CA ARG A 304 13.60 -5.20 -25.19
C ARG A 304 14.70 -5.58 -24.20
N GLY A 305 14.38 -6.29 -23.09
CA GLY A 305 15.39 -6.75 -22.13
C GLY A 305 15.96 -5.63 -21.24
N GLU A 306 15.18 -4.62 -20.94
CA GLU A 306 15.54 -3.59 -19.96
C GLU A 306 15.62 -4.21 -18.56
N PHE A 307 16.82 -4.23 -17.98
CA PHE A 307 17.07 -4.75 -16.64
C PHE A 307 17.35 -3.59 -15.67
N PHE A 308 16.65 -3.59 -14.54
CA PHE A 308 16.97 -2.65 -13.46
C PHE A 308 18.13 -3.20 -12.64
N THR A 309 19.07 -2.32 -12.32
CA THR A 309 20.17 -2.67 -11.42
C THR A 309 19.58 -2.95 -10.01
N PRO A 310 19.88 -4.12 -9.41
CA PRO A 310 19.41 -4.43 -8.06
C PRO A 310 19.79 -3.35 -7.04
N ARG A 311 18.86 -3.03 -6.11
CA ARG A 311 19.03 -1.93 -5.15
C ARG A 311 20.28 -2.06 -4.27
N ASN A 312 20.65 -3.28 -3.89
CA ASN A 312 21.88 -3.54 -3.14
C ASN A 312 23.14 -3.17 -3.91
N ILE A 313 23.15 -3.34 -5.24
CA ILE A 313 24.26 -2.94 -6.11
C ILE A 313 24.28 -1.41 -6.27
N GLN A 314 23.11 -0.81 -6.46
CA GLN A 314 22.99 0.66 -6.50
C GLN A 314 23.50 1.28 -5.19
N ARG A 315 23.08 0.74 -4.04
CA ARG A 315 23.52 1.18 -2.72
C ARG A 315 25.02 1.05 -2.56
N MET A 316 25.59 -0.12 -2.87
CA MET A 316 27.04 -0.35 -2.82
C MET A 316 27.81 0.68 -3.65
N ALA A 317 27.36 0.97 -4.87
CA ALA A 317 28.05 1.94 -5.74
C ALA A 317 27.99 3.36 -5.16
N ILE A 318 26.85 3.80 -4.62
CA ILE A 318 26.71 5.12 -4.00
C ILE A 318 27.53 5.22 -2.71
N ASP A 319 27.55 4.17 -1.89
CA ASP A 319 28.39 4.12 -0.68
C ASP A 319 29.88 4.25 -1.02
N MET A 320 30.35 3.61 -2.09
CA MET A 320 31.74 3.72 -2.57
C MET A 320 32.07 5.11 -3.10
N LEU A 321 31.15 5.75 -3.83
CA LEU A 321 31.31 7.12 -4.36
C LEU A 321 31.19 8.17 -3.25
N SER A 322 30.40 7.90 -2.24
CA SER A 322 30.16 8.78 -1.09
C SER A 322 29.91 10.25 -1.48
N PRO A 323 28.87 10.53 -2.31
CA PRO A 323 28.63 11.88 -2.84
C PRO A 323 28.33 12.87 -1.71
N LYS A 324 28.77 14.13 -1.91
CA LYS A 324 28.62 15.21 -0.93
C LYS A 324 27.68 16.29 -1.41
N SER A 325 27.07 17.00 -0.45
CA SER A 325 26.30 18.20 -0.73
C SER A 325 27.16 19.22 -1.48
N GLY A 326 26.60 19.79 -2.56
CA GLY A 326 27.28 20.73 -3.45
C GLY A 326 27.94 20.08 -4.69
N GLU A 327 28.05 18.76 -4.75
CA GLU A 327 28.50 18.04 -5.95
C GLU A 327 27.37 17.89 -6.96
N LYS A 328 27.74 17.80 -8.25
CA LYS A 328 26.83 17.48 -9.34
C LYS A 328 26.94 15.99 -9.68
N ILE A 329 25.82 15.31 -9.67
CA ILE A 329 25.70 13.88 -9.89
C ILE A 329 24.99 13.64 -11.21
N LEU A 330 25.64 12.87 -12.09
CA LEU A 330 25.10 12.52 -13.41
C LEU A 330 24.98 11.01 -13.53
N ASP A 331 23.80 10.55 -13.93
CA ASP A 331 23.57 9.19 -14.38
C ASP A 331 23.25 9.22 -15.90
N PRO A 332 24.16 8.79 -16.77
CA PRO A 332 23.99 8.88 -18.23
C PRO A 332 23.04 7.83 -18.81
N ALA A 333 22.54 6.88 -18.02
CA ALA A 333 21.59 5.85 -18.39
C ALA A 333 20.67 5.56 -17.19
N CYS A 334 19.95 6.60 -16.75
CA CYS A 334 19.35 6.64 -15.42
C CYS A 334 18.19 5.66 -15.21
N GLY A 335 17.61 5.12 -16.28
CA GLY A 335 16.48 4.22 -16.18
C GLY A 335 15.34 4.90 -15.38
N THR A 336 14.97 4.34 -14.25
CA THR A 336 13.98 4.89 -13.31
C THR A 336 14.58 5.77 -12.21
N GLY A 337 15.85 6.09 -12.29
CA GLY A 337 16.55 7.00 -11.37
C GLY A 337 17.04 6.35 -10.08
N GLY A 338 17.17 5.04 -10.01
CA GLY A 338 17.51 4.33 -8.78
C GLY A 338 18.82 4.84 -8.11
N PHE A 339 19.89 5.04 -8.87
CA PHE A 339 21.14 5.61 -8.34
C PHE A 339 20.96 7.06 -7.88
N LEU A 340 20.23 7.87 -8.67
CA LEU A 340 20.00 9.28 -8.35
C LEU A 340 19.18 9.43 -7.05
N VAL A 341 18.15 8.61 -6.86
CA VAL A 341 17.31 8.61 -5.65
C VAL A 341 18.11 8.24 -4.41
N ILE A 342 18.95 7.19 -4.49
CA ILE A 342 19.79 6.77 -3.35
C ILE A 342 20.79 7.89 -3.01
N ALA A 343 21.47 8.45 -4.02
CA ALA A 343 22.41 9.54 -3.80
C ALA A 343 21.73 10.80 -3.22
N MET A 344 20.53 11.14 -3.71
CA MET A 344 19.73 12.25 -3.18
C MET A 344 19.37 12.04 -1.72
N ASN A 345 18.91 10.85 -1.35
CA ASN A 345 18.57 10.54 0.03
C ASN A 345 19.76 10.65 0.95
N ASP A 346 20.94 10.16 0.55
CA ASP A 346 22.17 10.25 1.34
C ASP A 346 22.59 11.71 1.56
N ILE A 347 22.53 12.54 0.54
CA ILE A 347 22.85 13.96 0.65
C ILE A 347 21.82 14.68 1.54
N ILE A 348 20.52 14.37 1.42
CA ILE A 348 19.48 14.91 2.29
C ILE A 348 19.74 14.55 3.75
N GLU A 349 20.11 13.30 4.05
CA GLU A 349 20.42 12.87 5.41
C GLU A 349 21.69 13.55 5.94
N GLN A 350 22.72 13.77 5.12
CA GLN A 350 23.88 14.55 5.49
C GLN A 350 23.50 15.99 5.88
N VAL A 351 22.65 16.64 5.09
CA VAL A 351 22.20 18.02 5.34
C VAL A 351 21.34 18.10 6.60
N ARG A 352 20.43 17.14 6.80
CA ARG A 352 19.61 17.04 8.02
C ARG A 352 20.44 16.84 9.28
N GLY A 353 21.46 16.00 9.21
CA GLY A 353 22.35 15.71 10.34
C GLY A 353 23.18 16.91 10.82
N GLN A 354 23.42 17.90 9.95
CA GLN A 354 24.18 19.10 10.29
C GLN A 354 23.41 20.12 11.15
N GLY A 355 22.08 19.99 11.29
CA GLY A 355 21.27 21.02 11.92
C GLY A 355 20.17 20.54 12.87
N SER A 356 20.25 19.32 13.37
CA SER A 356 19.21 18.70 14.21
C SER A 356 18.90 19.43 15.55
N HIS A 357 19.60 20.51 15.87
CA HIS A 357 19.50 21.27 17.13
C HIS A 357 18.81 22.64 16.98
N LEU A 358 18.39 23.02 15.77
CA LEU A 358 17.89 24.35 15.44
C LEU A 358 16.37 24.30 15.15
N GLY A 359 15.56 25.09 15.84
CA GLY A 359 14.08 25.07 15.80
C GLY A 359 13.41 25.36 14.45
N ASP A 360 12.13 25.75 14.45
CA ASP A 360 11.25 25.85 13.27
C ASP A 360 11.77 26.69 12.10
N ALA A 361 12.53 27.77 12.37
CA ALA A 361 13.15 28.58 11.32
C ALA A 361 14.21 27.80 10.51
N TYR A 362 14.90 26.86 11.16
CA TYR A 362 15.83 25.96 10.48
C TYR A 362 15.10 24.94 9.61
N ALA A 363 13.94 24.47 10.04
CA ALA A 363 13.14 23.52 9.27
C ALA A 363 12.67 24.09 7.92
N GLU A 364 12.39 25.39 7.84
CA GLU A 364 12.04 26.07 6.60
C GLU A 364 13.27 26.26 5.69
N ALA A 365 14.36 26.76 6.23
CA ALA A 365 15.63 26.90 5.50
C ALA A 365 16.14 25.55 4.98
N LEU A 366 16.00 24.48 5.77
CA LEU A 366 16.35 23.12 5.38
C LEU A 366 15.50 22.62 4.20
N ARG A 367 14.20 22.90 4.18
CA ARG A 367 13.31 22.54 3.06
C ARG A 367 13.75 23.24 1.77
N ASP A 368 14.08 24.51 1.85
CA ASP A 368 14.55 25.27 0.68
C ASP A 368 15.91 24.77 0.18
N GLN A 369 16.83 24.48 1.09
CA GLN A 369 18.12 23.88 0.75
C GLN A 369 17.95 22.50 0.09
N ILE A 370 17.09 21.61 0.62
CA ILE A 370 16.78 20.30 0.02
C ILE A 370 16.20 20.49 -1.39
N ARG A 371 15.29 21.45 -1.56
CA ARG A 371 14.67 21.73 -2.85
C ARG A 371 15.70 22.25 -3.86
N GLU A 372 16.62 23.11 -3.44
CA GLU A 372 17.71 23.60 -4.27
C GLU A 372 18.63 22.44 -4.69
N ILE A 373 19.07 21.62 -3.75
CA ILE A 373 19.90 20.44 -4.03
C ILE A 373 19.22 19.51 -5.03
N ALA A 374 17.95 19.16 -4.79
CA ALA A 374 17.19 18.27 -5.67
C ALA A 374 17.03 18.82 -7.10
N SER A 375 16.93 20.15 -7.26
CA SER A 375 16.71 20.79 -8.55
C SER A 375 18.01 21.12 -9.33
N THR A 376 19.16 21.20 -8.66
CA THR A 376 20.40 21.70 -9.26
C THR A 376 21.56 20.72 -9.28
N SER A 377 21.49 19.65 -8.46
CA SER A 377 22.62 18.73 -8.27
C SER A 377 22.50 17.41 -9.02
N PHE A 378 21.27 17.01 -9.44
CA PHE A 378 21.04 15.70 -10.03
C PHE A 378 20.66 15.80 -11.50
N PHE A 379 21.33 15.01 -12.34
CA PHE A 379 21.16 14.97 -13.78
C PHE A 379 21.02 13.50 -14.23
N GLY A 380 20.01 13.21 -15.03
CA GLY A 380 19.78 11.89 -15.58
C GLY A 380 19.47 11.95 -17.07
N PHE A 381 20.01 11.03 -17.85
CA PHE A 381 19.68 10.83 -19.25
C PHE A 381 19.18 9.39 -19.44
N ASP A 382 18.18 9.23 -20.26
CA ASP A 382 17.76 7.92 -20.77
C ASP A 382 17.17 8.09 -22.19
N ILE A 383 17.29 7.05 -23.00
CA ILE A 383 16.73 7.04 -24.35
C ILE A 383 15.21 6.82 -24.33
N ASN A 384 14.71 6.16 -23.28
CA ASN A 384 13.29 5.87 -23.12
C ASN A 384 12.59 7.04 -22.37
N PRO A 385 11.69 7.81 -23.04
CA PRO A 385 11.00 8.96 -22.42
C PRO A 385 10.13 8.56 -21.23
N ASP A 386 9.61 7.33 -21.19
CA ASP A 386 8.78 6.84 -20.09
C ASP A 386 9.64 6.56 -18.84
N LEU A 387 10.86 6.06 -19.02
CA LEU A 387 11.82 5.93 -17.92
C LEU A 387 12.28 7.30 -17.40
N VAL A 388 12.51 8.27 -18.29
CA VAL A 388 12.78 9.67 -17.88
C VAL A 388 11.62 10.24 -17.08
N LYS A 389 10.38 10.01 -17.50
CA LYS A 389 9.18 10.42 -16.75
C LYS A 389 9.13 9.75 -15.38
N ALA A 390 9.35 8.43 -15.33
CA ALA A 390 9.41 7.67 -14.09
C ALA A 390 10.53 8.16 -13.15
N THR A 391 11.73 8.47 -13.67
CA THR A 391 12.82 9.08 -12.90
C THR A 391 12.41 10.41 -12.28
N LYS A 392 11.82 11.33 -13.07
CA LYS A 392 11.33 12.61 -12.55
C LYS A 392 10.30 12.42 -11.42
N MET A 393 9.41 11.43 -11.55
CA MET A 393 8.43 11.10 -10.53
C MET A 393 9.06 10.53 -9.27
N ASN A 394 10.10 9.72 -9.42
CA ASN A 394 10.79 9.07 -8.30
C ASN A 394 11.66 10.08 -7.50
N MET A 395 12.06 11.19 -8.11
CA MET A 395 12.85 12.26 -7.49
C MET A 395 11.99 13.29 -6.71
N VAL A 396 10.66 13.16 -6.67
CA VAL A 396 9.71 14.05 -5.96
C VAL A 396 9.32 13.51 -4.59
#